data_e117713f8c797db43190cc5da74ad45a
#
_entry.id   e117713f8c797db43190cc5da74ad45a
#
_cell.length_a   1.000
_cell.length_b   1.000
_cell.length_c   1.000
_cell.angle_alpha   90.00
_cell.angle_beta   90.00
_cell.angle_gamma   90.00
#
_symmetry.space_group_name_H-M   'P 1'
#
loop_
_entity.id
_entity.type
_entity.pdbx_description
1 polymer ?
#
loop_
_entity_poly.entity_id
_entity_poly.type
_entity_poly.pdbx_seq_one_letter_code
_entity_poly.pdbx_strand_id
1 'polypeptide(L)'
;ISVRVDQNNMIITPSGIDYARLKEEDLILMDINTLEYEGDLKPSSEKDLHAAIYCAQKDINAVIHSHPSYCCSVAAAHAEVPVKDTKWQSLLGQTIKTAKYALPSTVGLANSVMRKKKDAKGCLMANHGVIACGKDLDQAFEVIYAMEESAREYIEENVKKISGKEEFDVESMIEIFVRKYNKGNKER
;
A
#
# COMPACT_ATOMS: atom_id res chain seq x y z
N ILE A 1 -5.19 5.31 -7.72
CA ILE A 1 -3.96 5.35 -8.54
C ILE A 1 -3.71 6.79 -8.97
N SER A 2 -2.46 7.22 -8.98
CA SER A 2 -2.09 8.52 -9.56
C SER A 2 -0.76 8.46 -10.31
N VAL A 3 -0.59 9.42 -11.22
CA VAL A 3 0.65 9.64 -11.98
C VAL A 3 1.00 11.11 -11.92
N ARG A 4 2.27 11.42 -11.67
CA ARG A 4 2.80 12.79 -11.76
C ARG A 4 2.86 13.23 -13.22
N VAL A 5 2.29 14.37 -13.54
CA VAL A 5 2.33 14.98 -14.88
C VAL A 5 3.54 15.90 -15.00
N ASP A 6 3.74 16.72 -13.98
CA ASP A 6 4.85 17.68 -13.88
C ASP A 6 5.20 17.97 -12.42
N GLN A 7 5.93 19.05 -12.15
CA GLN A 7 6.36 19.40 -10.79
C GLN A 7 5.20 19.75 -9.85
N ASN A 8 4.09 20.24 -10.38
CA ASN A 8 2.96 20.75 -9.63
C ASN A 8 1.70 19.90 -9.76
N ASN A 9 1.59 19.05 -10.78
CA ASN A 9 0.35 18.39 -11.13
C ASN A 9 0.47 16.86 -11.12
N MET A 10 -0.61 16.20 -10.70
CA MET A 10 -0.83 14.76 -10.84
C MET A 10 -2.18 14.51 -11.52
N ILE A 11 -2.27 13.41 -12.24
CA ILE A 11 -3.56 12.80 -12.63
C ILE A 11 -3.86 11.73 -11.59
N ILE A 12 -5.11 11.71 -11.09
CA ILE A 12 -5.56 10.76 -10.07
C ILE A 12 -6.92 10.17 -10.44
N THR A 13 -7.12 8.89 -10.10
CA THR A 13 -8.41 8.21 -10.28
C THR A 13 -9.48 8.81 -9.38
N PRO A 14 -10.75 8.92 -9.84
CA PRO A 14 -11.86 9.38 -9.03
C PRO A 14 -12.21 8.39 -7.92
N SER A 15 -12.95 8.88 -6.92
CA SER A 15 -13.50 8.07 -5.84
C SER A 15 -14.85 7.48 -6.26
N GLY A 16 -15.09 6.20 -5.92
CA GLY A 16 -16.40 5.56 -6.04
C GLY A 16 -16.78 5.08 -7.45
N ILE A 17 -15.88 5.13 -8.41
CA ILE A 17 -16.07 4.54 -9.75
C ILE A 17 -15.38 3.18 -9.80
N ASP A 18 -16.11 2.17 -10.29
CA ASP A 18 -15.56 0.84 -10.56
C ASP A 18 -14.48 0.94 -11.65
N TYR A 19 -13.29 0.40 -11.40
CA TYR A 19 -12.18 0.41 -12.36
C TYR A 19 -12.53 -0.22 -13.71
N ALA A 20 -13.44 -1.22 -13.75
CA ALA A 20 -13.91 -1.80 -15.00
C ALA A 20 -14.76 -0.84 -15.86
N ARG A 21 -15.24 0.25 -15.27
CA ARG A 21 -16.06 1.28 -15.92
C ARG A 21 -15.34 2.60 -16.09
N LEU A 22 -14.16 2.72 -15.48
CA LEU A 22 -13.36 3.94 -15.52
C LEU A 22 -12.93 4.24 -16.95
N LYS A 23 -13.11 5.48 -17.37
CA LYS A 23 -12.69 5.98 -18.67
C LYS A 23 -11.60 7.04 -18.49
N GLU A 24 -10.91 7.35 -19.57
CA GLU A 24 -9.86 8.35 -19.58
C GLU A 24 -10.40 9.74 -19.17
N GLU A 25 -11.60 10.10 -19.62
CA GLU A 25 -12.29 11.34 -19.29
C GLU A 25 -12.68 11.47 -17.81
N ASP A 26 -12.71 10.38 -17.06
CA ASP A 26 -13.00 10.38 -15.62
C ASP A 26 -11.77 10.70 -14.76
N LEU A 27 -10.59 10.70 -15.36
CA LEU A 27 -9.35 10.98 -14.64
C LEU A 27 -9.26 12.47 -14.29
N ILE A 28 -8.79 12.75 -13.08
CA ILE A 28 -8.81 14.10 -12.51
C ILE A 28 -7.40 14.66 -12.50
N LEU A 29 -7.20 15.82 -13.17
CA LEU A 29 -5.99 16.61 -13.04
C LEU A 29 -6.08 17.43 -11.74
N MET A 30 -5.06 17.33 -10.90
CA MET A 30 -5.02 17.94 -9.56
C MET A 30 -3.66 18.58 -9.28
N ASP A 31 -3.66 19.75 -8.65
CA ASP A 31 -2.44 20.34 -8.11
C ASP A 31 -1.96 19.58 -6.88
N ILE A 32 -0.69 19.20 -6.87
CA ILE A 32 -0.07 18.39 -5.81
C ILE A 32 0.05 19.18 -4.50
N ASN A 33 0.22 20.51 -4.56
CA ASN A 33 0.51 21.33 -3.41
C ASN A 33 -0.76 21.88 -2.73
N THR A 34 -1.75 22.29 -3.55
CA THR A 34 -3.01 22.88 -3.07
C THR A 34 -4.14 21.89 -2.98
N LEU A 35 -4.04 20.75 -3.70
CA LEU A 35 -5.09 19.74 -3.88
C LEU A 35 -6.33 20.29 -4.63
N GLU A 36 -6.17 21.43 -5.30
CA GLU A 36 -7.21 21.99 -6.16
C GLU A 36 -7.35 21.18 -7.45
N TYR A 37 -8.56 21.05 -7.94
CA TYR A 37 -8.92 20.35 -9.16
C TYR A 37 -10.18 20.95 -9.78
N GLU A 38 -10.41 20.68 -11.05
CA GLU A 38 -11.59 21.10 -11.77
C GLU A 38 -12.49 19.89 -12.09
N GLY A 39 -13.78 20.15 -12.30
CA GLY A 39 -14.79 19.16 -12.68
C GLY A 39 -15.67 18.69 -11.53
N ASP A 40 -16.66 17.85 -11.88
CA ASP A 40 -17.71 17.39 -10.94
C ASP A 40 -17.34 16.11 -10.19
N LEU A 41 -16.39 15.34 -10.71
CA LEU A 41 -15.93 14.08 -10.08
C LEU A 41 -15.02 14.36 -8.91
N LYS A 42 -15.24 13.64 -7.82
CA LYS A 42 -14.39 13.73 -6.64
C LYS A 42 -13.15 12.86 -6.80
N PRO A 43 -11.94 13.37 -6.58
CA PRO A 43 -10.72 12.57 -6.60
C PRO A 43 -10.72 11.50 -5.49
N SER A 44 -9.83 10.52 -5.62
CA SER A 44 -9.59 9.51 -4.59
C SER A 44 -9.54 10.14 -3.19
N SER A 45 -10.17 9.49 -2.23
CA SER A 45 -10.15 9.91 -0.82
C SER A 45 -8.74 9.94 -0.22
N GLU A 46 -7.82 9.15 -0.77
CA GLU A 46 -6.41 9.11 -0.35
C GLU A 46 -5.50 10.11 -1.08
N LYS A 47 -6.06 11.13 -1.76
CA LYS A 47 -5.29 12.15 -2.51
C LYS A 47 -4.20 12.83 -1.68
N ASP A 48 -4.48 13.08 -0.39
CA ASP A 48 -3.51 13.69 0.53
C ASP A 48 -2.25 12.84 0.69
N LEU A 49 -2.39 11.51 0.78
CA LEU A 49 -1.28 10.58 0.86
C LEU A 49 -0.47 10.56 -0.44
N HIS A 50 -1.16 10.53 -1.60
CA HIS A 50 -0.51 10.58 -2.91
C HIS A 50 0.29 11.88 -3.08
N ALA A 51 -0.31 13.01 -2.78
CA ALA A 51 0.33 14.33 -2.85
C ALA A 51 1.53 14.45 -1.91
N ALA A 52 1.40 13.97 -0.66
CA ALA A 52 2.49 13.99 0.31
C ALA A 52 3.72 13.20 -0.18
N ILE A 53 3.51 12.06 -0.86
CA ILE A 53 4.59 11.28 -1.46
C ILE A 53 5.27 12.08 -2.57
N TYR A 54 4.50 12.68 -3.49
CA TYR A 54 5.05 13.49 -4.58
C TYR A 54 5.78 14.74 -4.10
N CYS A 55 5.29 15.38 -3.05
CA CYS A 55 5.98 16.52 -2.45
C CYS A 55 7.35 16.15 -1.88
N ALA A 56 7.43 15.00 -1.21
CA ALA A 56 8.63 14.56 -0.50
C ALA A 56 9.64 13.84 -1.40
N GLN A 57 9.19 13.12 -2.44
CA GLN A 57 10.04 12.27 -3.28
C GLN A 57 9.87 12.63 -4.76
N LYS A 58 10.86 13.36 -5.29
CA LYS A 58 10.79 13.91 -6.66
C LYS A 58 11.07 12.87 -7.77
N ASP A 59 11.67 11.74 -7.41
CA ASP A 59 11.92 10.59 -8.29
C ASP A 59 10.71 9.65 -8.42
N ILE A 60 9.66 9.86 -7.63
CA ILE A 60 8.41 9.11 -7.72
C ILE A 60 7.45 9.80 -8.70
N ASN A 61 7.03 9.05 -9.73
CA ASN A 61 6.09 9.52 -10.73
C ASN A 61 4.78 8.71 -10.78
N ALA A 62 4.69 7.59 -10.05
CA ALA A 62 3.45 6.83 -9.92
C ALA A 62 3.25 6.37 -8.48
N VAL A 63 2.00 6.44 -8.01
CA VAL A 63 1.59 5.98 -6.68
C VAL A 63 0.32 5.16 -6.81
N ILE A 64 0.31 3.96 -6.21
CA ILE A 64 -0.82 3.05 -6.17
C ILE A 64 -1.15 2.73 -4.72
N HIS A 65 -2.38 3.03 -4.32
CA HIS A 65 -2.98 2.51 -3.10
C HIS A 65 -3.92 1.37 -3.44
N SER A 66 -3.79 0.24 -2.74
CA SER A 66 -4.60 -0.96 -2.98
C SER A 66 -4.74 -1.82 -1.73
N HIS A 67 -5.57 -2.89 -1.83
CA HIS A 67 -5.90 -3.77 -0.72
C HIS A 67 -5.68 -5.26 -1.07
N PRO A 68 -4.45 -5.68 -1.45
CA PRO A 68 -4.20 -7.09 -1.76
C PRO A 68 -4.29 -7.94 -0.48
N SER A 69 -4.78 -9.17 -0.61
CA SER A 69 -5.26 -9.98 0.52
C SER A 69 -4.18 -10.34 1.55
N TYR A 70 -3.01 -10.76 1.09
CA TYR A 70 -1.92 -11.13 1.99
C TYR A 70 -1.32 -9.92 2.68
N CYS A 71 -1.09 -8.84 1.95
CA CYS A 71 -0.63 -7.58 2.52
C CYS A 71 -1.62 -7.01 3.54
N CYS A 72 -2.94 -7.02 3.24
CA CYS A 72 -3.96 -6.59 4.18
C CYS A 72 -3.97 -7.44 5.45
N SER A 73 -3.76 -8.75 5.33
CA SER A 73 -3.69 -9.67 6.48
C SER A 73 -2.51 -9.36 7.39
N VAL A 74 -1.34 -9.07 6.80
CA VAL A 74 -0.16 -8.63 7.56
C VAL A 74 -0.37 -7.27 8.18
N ALA A 75 -0.97 -6.32 7.46
CA ALA A 75 -1.30 -5.00 7.94
C ALA A 75 -2.29 -5.05 9.14
N ALA A 76 -3.29 -5.95 9.09
CA ALA A 76 -4.22 -6.20 10.19
C ALA A 76 -3.54 -6.83 11.41
N ALA A 77 -2.52 -7.64 11.18
CA ALA A 77 -1.67 -8.20 12.24
C ALA A 77 -0.64 -7.20 12.81
N HIS A 78 -0.53 -6.00 12.26
CA HIS A 78 0.48 -4.98 12.59
C HIS A 78 1.92 -5.51 12.49
N ALA A 79 2.14 -6.54 11.66
CA ALA A 79 3.43 -7.16 11.44
C ALA A 79 4.22 -6.47 10.32
N GLU A 80 5.52 -6.73 10.26
CA GLU A 80 6.41 -6.32 9.17
C GLU A 80 6.88 -7.57 8.44
N VAL A 81 7.11 -7.48 7.13
CA VAL A 81 7.46 -8.62 6.27
C VAL A 81 8.94 -8.58 5.91
N PRO A 82 9.77 -9.55 6.35
CA PRO A 82 11.11 -9.73 5.81
C PRO A 82 11.05 -10.07 4.32
N VAL A 83 11.77 -9.33 3.50
CA VAL A 83 11.89 -9.58 2.05
C VAL A 83 13.06 -10.53 1.83
N LYS A 84 12.78 -11.75 1.38
CA LYS A 84 13.80 -12.80 1.19
C LYS A 84 14.41 -12.79 -0.19
N ASP A 85 13.58 -12.57 -1.20
CA ASP A 85 14.06 -12.50 -2.58
C ASP A 85 14.91 -11.24 -2.77
N THR A 86 16.17 -11.45 -3.12
CA THR A 86 17.14 -10.37 -3.37
C THR A 86 16.72 -9.44 -4.51
N LYS A 87 15.97 -9.95 -5.49
CA LYS A 87 15.37 -9.13 -6.54
C LYS A 87 14.46 -8.06 -5.96
N TRP A 88 13.60 -8.43 -5.01
CA TRP A 88 12.65 -7.51 -4.39
C TRP A 88 13.30 -6.59 -3.36
N GLN A 89 14.42 -6.99 -2.77
CA GLN A 89 15.13 -6.13 -1.79
C GLN A 89 15.60 -4.81 -2.41
N SER A 90 15.88 -4.75 -3.69
CA SER A 90 16.24 -3.51 -4.38
C SER A 90 15.08 -2.49 -4.45
N LEU A 91 13.82 -2.97 -4.44
CA LEU A 91 12.61 -2.16 -4.48
C LEU A 91 12.05 -1.86 -3.08
N LEU A 92 12.05 -2.86 -2.21
CA LEU A 92 11.34 -2.85 -0.94
C LEU A 92 12.26 -2.69 0.28
N GLY A 93 13.57 -2.82 0.10
CA GLY A 93 14.51 -2.99 1.20
C GLY A 93 14.42 -4.39 1.82
N GLN A 94 15.13 -4.61 2.91
CA GLN A 94 15.16 -5.92 3.59
C GLN A 94 13.84 -6.27 4.32
N THR A 95 12.97 -5.28 4.53
CA THR A 95 11.73 -5.46 5.29
C THR A 95 10.67 -4.47 4.82
N ILE A 96 9.49 -4.98 4.46
CA ILE A 96 8.32 -4.15 4.21
C ILE A 96 7.79 -3.69 5.57
N LYS A 97 7.77 -2.38 5.77
CA LYS A 97 7.37 -1.76 7.02
C LYS A 97 5.88 -1.54 7.09
N THR A 98 5.32 -1.58 8.32
CA THR A 98 3.90 -1.27 8.57
C THR A 98 3.80 0.07 9.30
N ALA A 99 3.16 1.04 8.65
CA ALA A 99 2.83 2.33 9.24
C ALA A 99 1.77 2.16 10.33
N LYS A 100 1.88 2.91 11.42
CA LYS A 100 0.88 2.91 12.50
C LYS A 100 -0.48 3.33 11.95
N TYR A 101 -1.53 2.75 12.51
CA TYR A 101 -2.90 3.13 12.17
C TYR A 101 -3.11 4.63 12.33
N ALA A 102 -3.76 5.20 11.35
CA ALA A 102 -4.33 6.54 11.38
C ALA A 102 -5.62 6.49 10.56
N LEU A 103 -6.50 7.45 10.81
CA LEU A 103 -7.80 7.50 10.12
C LEU A 103 -7.58 7.67 8.61
N PRO A 104 -8.22 6.83 7.76
CA PRO A 104 -8.15 6.98 6.31
C PRO A 104 -8.53 8.38 5.84
N SER A 105 -7.97 8.80 4.71
CA SER A 105 -8.25 10.10 4.09
C SER A 105 -7.87 11.30 4.96
N THR A 106 -6.81 11.15 5.76
CA THR A 106 -6.33 12.24 6.63
C THR A 106 -4.84 12.50 6.45
N VAL A 107 -4.43 13.72 6.72
CA VAL A 107 -3.00 14.12 6.84
C VAL A 107 -2.27 13.25 7.88
N GLY A 108 -2.98 12.77 8.90
CA GLY A 108 -2.45 11.84 9.91
C GLY A 108 -1.94 10.53 9.30
N LEU A 109 -2.71 9.96 8.35
CA LEU A 109 -2.30 8.77 7.61
C LEU A 109 -1.07 9.06 6.74
N ALA A 110 -1.11 10.12 5.96
CA ALA A 110 0.02 10.53 5.13
C ALA A 110 1.30 10.68 5.97
N ASN A 111 1.24 11.37 7.10
CA ASN A 111 2.36 11.55 8.02
C ASN A 111 2.85 10.21 8.62
N SER A 112 1.94 9.29 8.97
CA SER A 112 2.30 7.97 9.49
C SER A 112 3.07 7.15 8.45
N VAL A 113 2.54 7.12 7.22
CA VAL A 113 3.17 6.43 6.09
C VAL A 113 4.55 7.01 5.78
N MET A 114 4.65 8.33 5.61
CA MET A 114 5.91 8.99 5.25
C MET A 114 7.02 8.74 6.28
N ARG A 115 6.69 8.81 7.58
CA ARG A 115 7.66 8.49 8.65
C ARG A 115 8.16 7.05 8.61
N LYS A 116 7.27 6.10 8.23
CA LYS A 116 7.59 4.69 8.25
C LYS A 116 8.23 4.20 6.96
N LYS A 117 7.70 4.64 5.83
CA LYS A 117 8.14 4.31 4.49
C LYS A 117 9.55 4.81 4.19
N LYS A 118 9.86 6.06 4.59
CA LYS A 118 11.10 6.74 4.19
C LYS A 118 11.32 6.64 2.67
N ASP A 119 12.48 6.14 2.25
CA ASP A 119 12.86 6.01 0.84
C ASP A 119 12.39 4.69 0.20
N ALA A 120 11.82 3.74 0.98
CA ALA A 120 11.28 2.50 0.44
C ALA A 120 10.13 2.77 -0.55
N LYS A 121 9.98 1.93 -1.56
CA LYS A 121 8.93 2.08 -2.57
C LYS A 121 7.59 1.50 -2.15
N GLY A 122 7.53 0.72 -1.07
CA GLY A 122 6.32 0.13 -0.53
C GLY A 122 6.18 0.29 0.97
N CYS A 123 4.94 0.35 1.45
CA CYS A 123 4.61 0.38 2.88
C CYS A 123 3.23 -0.22 3.13
N LEU A 124 3.11 -1.05 4.16
CA LEU A 124 1.83 -1.51 4.69
C LEU A 124 1.25 -0.42 5.60
N MET A 125 -0.07 -0.32 5.63
CA MET A 125 -0.81 0.60 6.51
C MET A 125 -1.68 -0.22 7.46
N ALA A 126 -1.40 -0.17 8.76
CA ALA A 126 -2.10 -0.96 9.77
C ALA A 126 -3.63 -0.83 9.65
N ASN A 127 -4.34 -1.97 9.58
CA ASN A 127 -5.80 -2.07 9.41
C ASN A 127 -6.37 -1.32 8.20
N HIS A 128 -5.59 -1.15 7.12
CA HIS A 128 -6.05 -0.43 5.94
C HIS A 128 -5.68 -1.18 4.66
N GLY A 129 -4.44 -1.08 4.22
CA GLY A 129 -4.00 -1.61 2.95
C GLY A 129 -2.52 -1.35 2.70
N VAL A 130 -2.16 -1.06 1.45
CA VAL A 130 -0.78 -0.79 1.05
C VAL A 130 -0.67 0.48 0.22
N ILE A 131 0.52 1.06 0.24
CA ILE A 131 0.95 2.08 -0.70
C ILE A 131 2.19 1.58 -1.44
N ALA A 132 2.20 1.73 -2.76
CA ALA A 132 3.33 1.44 -3.62
C ALA A 132 3.66 2.63 -4.50
N CYS A 133 4.95 2.86 -4.72
CA CYS A 133 5.50 4.00 -5.43
C CYS A 133 6.48 3.53 -6.49
N GLY A 134 6.52 4.22 -7.63
CA GLY A 134 7.44 3.92 -8.72
C GLY A 134 7.85 5.15 -9.50
N LYS A 135 8.92 5.01 -10.28
CA LYS A 135 9.31 6.02 -11.29
C LYS A 135 8.28 6.11 -12.44
N ASP A 136 7.45 5.08 -12.59
CA ASP A 136 6.37 4.91 -13.56
C ASP A 136 5.34 3.92 -13.00
N LEU A 137 4.21 3.74 -13.71
CA LEU A 137 3.17 2.79 -13.32
C LEU A 137 3.65 1.35 -13.30
N ASP A 138 4.47 0.93 -14.26
CA ASP A 138 4.97 -0.43 -14.34
C ASP A 138 5.77 -0.79 -13.09
N GLN A 139 6.66 0.11 -12.65
CA GLN A 139 7.40 -0.10 -11.41
C GLN A 139 6.51 -0.08 -10.18
N ALA A 140 5.50 0.80 -10.11
CA ALA A 140 4.57 0.83 -8.99
C ALA A 140 3.74 -0.48 -8.90
N PHE A 141 3.33 -1.06 -10.03
CA PHE A 141 2.70 -2.39 -10.08
C PHE A 141 3.68 -3.50 -9.69
N GLU A 142 4.93 -3.45 -10.16
CA GLU A 142 5.97 -4.40 -9.74
C GLU A 142 6.17 -4.38 -8.22
N VAL A 143 6.16 -3.19 -7.61
CA VAL A 143 6.26 -3.04 -6.15
C VAL A 143 5.08 -3.70 -5.43
N ILE A 144 3.82 -3.50 -5.89
CA ILE A 144 2.66 -4.17 -5.28
C ILE A 144 2.78 -5.69 -5.39
N TYR A 145 3.13 -6.19 -6.57
CA TYR A 145 3.31 -7.62 -6.79
C TYR A 145 4.38 -8.19 -5.83
N ALA A 146 5.53 -7.53 -5.75
CA ALA A 146 6.61 -7.94 -4.85
C ALA A 146 6.18 -7.92 -3.36
N MET A 147 5.38 -6.94 -2.96
CA MET A 147 4.83 -6.84 -1.60
C MET A 147 3.87 -8.00 -1.31
N GLU A 148 2.95 -8.28 -2.23
CA GLU A 148 1.95 -9.35 -2.05
C GLU A 148 2.59 -10.73 -2.00
N GLU A 149 3.56 -11.03 -2.91
CA GLU A 149 4.31 -12.28 -2.89
C GLU A 149 5.13 -12.45 -1.60
N SER A 150 5.84 -11.40 -1.18
CA SER A 150 6.60 -11.44 0.08
C SER A 150 5.68 -11.65 1.30
N ALA A 151 4.50 -11.04 1.30
CA ALA A 151 3.51 -11.21 2.36
C ALA A 151 2.91 -12.63 2.35
N ARG A 152 2.65 -13.21 1.17
CA ARG A 152 2.20 -14.59 1.01
C ARG A 152 3.21 -15.57 1.61
N GLU A 153 4.46 -15.50 1.19
CA GLU A 153 5.53 -16.35 1.71
C GLU A 153 5.67 -16.23 3.23
N TYR A 154 5.62 -15.01 3.76
CA TYR A 154 5.71 -14.75 5.19
C TYR A 154 4.54 -15.38 5.96
N ILE A 155 3.31 -15.29 5.45
CA ILE A 155 2.12 -15.90 6.07
C ILE A 155 2.23 -17.42 6.02
N GLU A 156 2.54 -18.01 4.86
CA GLU A 156 2.71 -19.46 4.68
C GLU A 156 3.68 -20.05 5.69
N GLU A 157 4.86 -19.47 5.82
CA GLU A 157 5.86 -19.96 6.77
C GLU A 157 5.41 -19.87 8.23
N ASN A 158 4.75 -18.77 8.59
CA ASN A 158 4.26 -18.61 9.95
C ASN A 158 3.14 -19.61 10.25
N VAL A 159 2.24 -19.85 9.30
CA VAL A 159 1.12 -20.79 9.46
C VAL A 159 1.64 -22.24 9.53
N LYS A 160 2.59 -22.62 8.69
CA LYS A 160 3.27 -23.92 8.78
C LYS A 160 3.89 -24.17 10.16
N LYS A 161 4.61 -23.18 10.69
CA LYS A 161 5.22 -23.25 12.03
C LYS A 161 4.19 -23.39 13.15
N ILE A 162 3.00 -22.76 12.99
CA ILE A 162 1.95 -22.77 14.02
C ILE A 162 1.14 -24.07 14.01
N SER A 163 0.76 -24.54 12.82
CA SER A 163 -0.20 -25.63 12.65
C SER A 163 0.46 -26.99 12.46
N GLY A 164 1.74 -27.03 12.04
CA GLY A 164 2.44 -28.24 11.65
C GLY A 164 1.93 -28.90 10.36
N LYS A 165 1.03 -28.22 9.59
CA LYS A 165 0.51 -28.69 8.31
C LYS A 165 1.34 -28.09 7.17
N GLU A 166 1.42 -28.82 6.05
CA GLU A 166 2.16 -28.38 4.86
C GLU A 166 1.28 -27.68 3.81
N GLU A 167 -0.02 -28.00 3.77
CA GLU A 167 -0.96 -27.50 2.78
C GLU A 167 -2.14 -26.80 3.45
N PHE A 168 -2.55 -25.67 2.88
CA PHE A 168 -3.68 -24.85 3.30
C PHE A 168 -4.37 -24.26 2.08
N ASP A 169 -5.68 -24.10 2.16
CA ASP A 169 -6.36 -23.11 1.34
C ASP A 169 -6.06 -21.70 1.85
N VAL A 170 -6.19 -20.72 0.95
CA VAL A 170 -5.81 -19.32 1.23
C VAL A 170 -6.58 -18.75 2.40
N GLU A 171 -7.89 -19.02 2.49
CA GLU A 171 -8.78 -18.46 3.50
C GLU A 171 -8.42 -18.97 4.89
N SER A 172 -8.26 -20.30 5.05
CA SER A 172 -7.81 -20.92 6.30
C SER A 172 -6.45 -20.42 6.74
N MET A 173 -5.53 -20.22 5.81
CA MET A 173 -4.19 -19.72 6.08
C MET A 173 -4.22 -18.29 6.65
N ILE A 174 -4.97 -17.40 6.01
CA ILE A 174 -5.14 -16.01 6.46
C ILE A 174 -5.81 -15.99 7.84
N GLU A 175 -6.84 -16.79 8.06
CA GLU A 175 -7.54 -16.85 9.34
C GLU A 175 -6.62 -17.29 10.49
N ILE A 176 -5.84 -18.36 10.30
CA ILE A 176 -4.89 -18.86 11.30
C ILE A 176 -3.85 -17.77 11.63
N PHE A 177 -3.30 -17.11 10.60
CA PHE A 177 -2.32 -16.05 10.76
C PHE A 177 -2.87 -14.88 11.58
N VAL A 178 -4.00 -14.31 11.17
CA VAL A 178 -4.60 -13.14 11.81
C VAL A 178 -5.02 -13.44 13.26
N ARG A 179 -5.61 -14.61 13.52
CA ARG A 179 -6.00 -15.02 14.88
C ARG A 179 -4.82 -15.07 15.85
N LYS A 180 -3.65 -15.54 15.40
CA LYS A 180 -2.46 -15.59 16.26
C LYS A 180 -1.99 -14.20 16.66
N TYR A 181 -1.89 -13.29 15.69
CA TYR A 181 -1.39 -11.94 15.97
C TYR A 181 -2.37 -11.11 16.80
N ASN A 182 -3.67 -11.29 16.61
CA ASN A 182 -4.68 -10.61 17.42
C ASN A 182 -4.71 -11.08 18.89
N LYS A 183 -4.34 -12.32 19.18
CA LYS A 183 -4.18 -12.79 20.58
C LYS A 183 -2.98 -12.13 21.25
N GLY A 184 -1.84 -12.02 20.56
CA GLY A 184 -0.65 -11.36 21.10
C GLY A 184 -0.76 -9.85 21.29
N ASN A 185 -1.70 -9.18 20.62
CA ASN A 185 -1.95 -7.74 20.77
C ASN A 185 -2.92 -7.41 21.92
N LYS A 186 -3.66 -8.39 22.47
CA LYS A 186 -4.53 -8.19 23.65
C LYS A 186 -3.76 -8.32 24.98
N GLU A 187 -2.54 -8.81 24.93
CA GLU A 187 -1.67 -9.02 26.11
C GLU A 187 -0.58 -7.92 26.26
N ARG A 188 -0.63 -6.87 25.44
CA ARG A 188 0.23 -5.68 25.52
C ARG A 188 -0.61 -4.43 25.76
#